data_318a9c9d25a034a22c7b01539cc7e195
#
_entry.id   318a9c9d25a034a22c7b01539cc7e195
#
_cell.length_a   1.000
_cell.length_b   1.000
_cell.length_c   1.000
_cell.angle_alpha   90.00
_cell.angle_beta   90.00
_cell.angle_gamma   90.00
#
_symmetry.space_group_name_H-M   'P 1'
#
loop_
_entity.id
_entity.type
_entity.pdbx_description
1 polymer ?
#
loop_
_entity_poly.entity_id
_entity_poly.type
_entity_poly.pdbx_seq_one_letter_code
_entity_poly.pdbx_strand_id
1 'polypeptide(L)'
;MAYSLRLIEDQLAAGAAASTPRAPRVLYAVSGALLGGEATEPVPAVGPADLAAHAGSAGAVLYRVELVRQPPPPAGGRVLLEHPIDLAGGAGWLMRCDRVDFEPGGIAPPHRHRGGGIRCLLRGRLEVTVAEGAPRTVQPGGAWFESGREPVLAVAAAERETSFIRVSIQPASIRGQSSILYVDPADAGRGRPRRYTVYVDEPIAL
;
A
#
# COMPACT_ATOMS: atom_id res chain seq x y z
N MET A 1 -21.05 5.07 -7.67
CA MET A 1 -20.21 6.22 -7.26
C MET A 1 -18.77 5.90 -7.64
N ALA A 2 -18.00 6.89 -8.13
CA ALA A 2 -16.61 6.69 -8.51
C ALA A 2 -15.69 7.01 -7.32
N TYR A 3 -14.62 6.23 -7.18
CA TYR A 3 -13.60 6.40 -6.14
C TYR A 3 -12.21 6.48 -6.76
N SER A 4 -11.28 7.13 -6.05
CA SER A 4 -9.83 7.06 -6.29
C SER A 4 -9.14 6.56 -5.04
N LEU A 5 -8.12 5.72 -5.25
CA LEU A 5 -7.11 5.44 -4.24
C LEU A 5 -5.92 6.36 -4.53
N ARG A 6 -5.44 7.09 -3.52
CA ARG A 6 -4.31 8.00 -3.68
C ARG A 6 -3.28 7.84 -2.58
N LEU A 7 -2.02 7.93 -2.97
CA LEU A 7 -0.86 7.96 -2.08
C LEU A 7 -0.32 9.39 -2.01
N ILE A 8 -0.17 9.88 -0.80
CA ILE A 8 0.29 11.23 -0.50
C ILE A 8 1.49 11.13 0.43
N GLU A 9 2.52 11.91 0.16
CA GLU A 9 3.62 12.14 1.08
C GLU A 9 3.34 13.40 1.90
N ASP A 10 3.29 13.25 3.22
CA ASP A 10 3.18 14.33 4.17
C ASP A 10 4.53 14.51 4.89
N GLN A 11 5.09 15.71 4.84
CA GLN A 11 6.29 16.09 5.60
C GLN A 11 5.86 16.92 6.79
N LEU A 12 6.01 16.37 7.98
CA LEU A 12 5.58 16.98 9.22
C LEU A 12 6.79 17.53 9.99
N ALA A 13 6.74 18.82 10.33
CA ALA A 13 7.66 19.40 11.31
C ALA A 13 7.46 18.78 12.70
N ALA A 14 8.43 18.95 13.59
CA ALA A 14 8.32 18.49 14.97
C ALA A 14 7.03 18.97 15.64
N GLY A 15 6.27 18.06 16.22
CA GLY A 15 5.00 18.33 16.89
C GLY A 15 3.82 18.69 15.96
N ALA A 16 4.04 18.78 14.64
CA ALA A 16 2.98 19.12 13.70
C ALA A 16 2.00 17.95 13.54
N ALA A 17 0.72 18.26 13.37
CA ALA A 17 -0.34 17.29 13.09
C ALA A 17 -0.57 17.14 11.60
N ALA A 18 -0.74 15.90 11.14
CA ALA A 18 -1.31 15.63 9.84
C ALA A 18 -2.83 15.74 9.90
N SER A 19 -3.39 16.79 9.31
CA SER A 19 -4.83 16.89 9.11
C SER A 19 -5.23 16.06 7.90
N THR A 20 -6.18 15.16 8.08
CA THR A 20 -6.63 14.30 6.99
C THR A 20 -8.15 14.39 6.82
N PRO A 21 -8.66 14.36 5.58
CA PRO A 21 -10.09 14.35 5.34
C PRO A 21 -10.74 13.08 5.92
N ARG A 22 -12.04 13.14 6.19
CA ARG A 22 -12.83 11.97 6.58
C ARG A 22 -12.91 10.97 5.43
N ALA A 23 -12.02 10.02 5.42
CA ALA A 23 -11.96 8.95 4.41
C ALA A 23 -11.31 7.70 5.02
N PRO A 24 -11.63 6.49 4.56
CA PRO A 24 -10.82 5.30 4.86
C PRO A 24 -9.37 5.54 4.44
N ARG A 25 -8.42 5.33 5.36
CA ARG A 25 -7.01 5.63 5.10
C ARG A 25 -6.06 4.80 5.93
N VAL A 26 -4.83 4.74 5.48
CA VAL A 26 -3.67 4.20 6.21
C VAL A 26 -2.59 5.27 6.27
N LEU A 27 -1.97 5.43 7.43
CA LEU A 27 -0.78 6.24 7.65
C LEU A 27 0.40 5.31 7.89
N TYR A 28 1.48 5.49 7.14
CA TYR A 28 2.71 4.73 7.28
C TYR A 28 3.88 5.70 7.51
N ALA A 29 4.55 5.61 8.67
CA ALA A 29 5.74 6.40 8.95
C ALA A 29 6.93 5.84 8.15
N VAL A 30 7.45 6.64 7.22
CA VAL A 30 8.65 6.33 6.44
C VAL A 30 9.90 6.69 7.23
N SER A 31 9.84 7.80 7.95
CA SER A 31 10.88 8.26 8.87
C SER A 31 10.28 9.09 10.00
N GLY A 32 11.00 9.17 11.11
CA GLY A 32 10.52 9.84 12.32
C GLY A 32 9.56 8.96 13.13
N ALA A 33 8.93 9.55 14.14
CA ALA A 33 7.97 8.88 15.01
C ALA A 33 6.64 9.62 14.99
N LEU A 34 5.54 8.86 15.10
CA LEU A 34 4.22 9.41 15.39
C LEU A 34 3.93 9.30 16.88
N LEU A 35 3.51 10.39 17.51
CA LEU A 35 3.06 10.37 18.90
C LEU A 35 1.67 9.74 18.98
N GLY A 36 1.54 8.78 19.89
CA GLY A 36 0.34 7.97 20.06
C GLY A 36 0.58 6.47 19.88
N GLY A 37 1.79 6.08 19.44
CA GLY A 37 2.27 4.71 19.36
C GLY A 37 3.78 4.67 19.45
N GLU A 38 4.32 3.74 20.20
CA GLU A 38 5.77 3.49 20.20
C GLU A 38 6.16 2.99 18.82
N ALA A 39 7.12 3.68 18.21
CA ALA A 39 7.94 3.23 17.08
C ALA A 39 7.37 3.33 15.66
N THR A 40 8.25 3.32 14.77
CA THR A 40 8.48 2.97 13.36
C THR A 40 7.44 2.06 12.66
N GLU A 41 6.36 1.68 13.30
CA GLU A 41 5.28 0.85 12.76
C GLU A 41 4.11 1.74 12.31
N PRO A 42 3.43 1.38 11.21
CA PRO A 42 2.27 2.14 10.74
C PRO A 42 1.18 2.18 11.81
N VAL A 43 0.63 3.36 12.03
CA VAL A 43 -0.59 3.50 12.81
C VAL A 43 -1.76 3.29 11.84
N PRO A 44 -2.43 2.14 11.89
CA PRO A 44 -3.57 1.90 11.03
C PRO A 44 -4.75 2.77 11.51
N ALA A 45 -5.11 3.77 10.74
CA ALA A 45 -6.35 4.48 10.91
C ALA A 45 -7.33 4.03 9.86
N VAL A 46 -8.11 3.01 10.16
CA VAL A 46 -9.20 2.57 9.30
C VAL A 46 -10.49 3.16 9.83
N GLY A 47 -11.09 4.04 9.05
CA GLY A 47 -12.36 4.66 9.40
C GLY A 47 -12.40 6.15 9.10
N PRO A 48 -13.60 6.76 9.17
CA PRO A 48 -13.80 8.18 8.87
C PRO A 48 -13.42 9.11 10.04
N ALA A 49 -12.71 8.63 11.05
CA ALA A 49 -12.29 9.46 12.17
C ALA A 49 -11.21 10.45 11.74
N ASP A 50 -11.30 11.69 12.20
CA ASP A 50 -10.23 12.67 12.11
C ASP A 50 -9.10 12.20 13.02
N LEU A 51 -8.17 11.45 12.47
CA LEU A 51 -6.97 11.07 13.21
C LEU A 51 -5.91 12.13 12.98
N ALA A 52 -5.65 12.93 14.00
CA ALA A 52 -4.49 13.78 14.05
C ALA A 52 -3.28 12.89 14.41
N ALA A 53 -2.43 12.58 13.42
CA ALA A 53 -1.11 12.03 13.71
C ALA A 53 -0.17 13.19 14.01
N HIS A 54 0.50 13.15 15.15
CA HIS A 54 1.49 14.15 15.54
C HIS A 54 2.88 13.62 15.30
N ALA A 55 3.72 14.41 14.65
CA ALA A 55 5.13 14.09 14.53
C ALA A 55 5.84 14.25 15.89
N GLY A 56 6.77 13.33 16.17
CA GLY A 56 7.68 13.45 17.31
C GLY A 56 8.64 14.64 17.18
N SER A 57 9.59 14.77 18.14
CA SER A 57 10.51 15.89 18.23
C SER A 57 11.46 16.06 17.03
N ALA A 58 11.64 15.04 16.21
CA ALA A 58 12.46 15.06 14.98
C ALA A 58 11.66 15.35 13.71
N GLY A 59 10.33 15.56 13.82
CA GLY A 59 9.44 15.56 12.64
C GLY A 59 9.16 14.15 12.13
N ALA A 60 8.43 14.05 11.02
CA ALA A 60 8.14 12.76 10.38
C ALA A 60 7.87 12.93 8.88
N VAL A 61 8.17 11.88 8.11
CA VAL A 61 7.68 11.70 6.74
C VAL A 61 6.69 10.54 6.75
N LEU A 62 5.50 10.80 6.26
CA LEU A 62 4.41 9.83 6.20
C LEU A 62 4.03 9.53 4.77
N TYR A 63 3.72 8.27 4.50
CA TYR A 63 2.90 7.87 3.37
C TYR A 63 1.46 7.70 3.87
N ARG A 64 0.57 8.53 3.34
CA ARG A 64 -0.86 8.46 3.59
C ARG A 64 -1.53 7.89 2.35
N VAL A 65 -2.17 6.73 2.49
CA VAL A 65 -2.99 6.16 1.42
C VAL A 65 -4.45 6.28 1.82
N GLU A 66 -5.24 6.92 0.98
CA GLU A 66 -6.66 7.17 1.25
C GLU A 66 -7.56 6.81 0.07
N LEU A 67 -8.76 6.33 0.40
CA LEU A 67 -9.82 6.06 -0.54
C LEU A 67 -10.80 7.22 -0.52
N VAL A 68 -10.88 7.98 -1.60
CA VAL A 68 -11.71 9.17 -1.70
C VAL A 68 -12.74 9.09 -2.81
N ARG A 69 -13.88 9.76 -2.62
CA ARG A 69 -14.89 9.91 -3.68
C ARG A 69 -14.41 10.88 -4.73
N GLN A 70 -14.84 10.67 -5.97
CA GLN A 70 -14.59 11.58 -7.09
C GLN A 70 -15.65 12.72 -7.13
N PRO A 71 -15.27 14.00 -7.38
CA PRO A 71 -13.90 14.50 -7.45
C PRO A 71 -13.23 14.51 -6.07
N PRO A 72 -11.93 14.22 -5.97
CA PRO A 72 -11.27 14.14 -4.68
C PRO A 72 -11.07 15.53 -4.05
N PRO A 73 -11.16 15.64 -2.71
CA PRO A 73 -10.83 16.88 -2.02
C PRO A 73 -9.32 17.20 -2.15
N PRO A 74 -8.88 18.43 -1.85
CA PRO A 74 -7.46 18.76 -1.80
C PRO A 74 -6.68 17.82 -0.89
N ALA A 75 -5.48 17.41 -1.34
CA ALA A 75 -4.70 16.38 -0.65
C ALA A 75 -3.99 16.89 0.62
N GLY A 76 -3.65 18.18 0.68
CA GLY A 76 -2.89 18.79 1.78
C GLY A 76 -1.40 18.42 1.83
N GLY A 77 -0.95 17.43 1.05
CA GLY A 77 0.44 16.98 0.91
C GLY A 77 0.81 16.73 -0.55
N ARG A 78 2.00 16.15 -0.78
CA ARG A 78 2.48 15.84 -2.14
C ARG A 78 1.87 14.54 -2.63
N VAL A 79 0.97 14.60 -3.60
CA VAL A 79 0.41 13.41 -4.24
C VAL A 79 1.50 12.70 -5.05
N LEU A 80 1.81 11.47 -4.68
CA LEU A 80 2.77 10.60 -5.38
C LEU A 80 2.08 9.80 -6.49
N LEU A 81 0.86 9.34 -6.21
CA LEU A 81 0.05 8.59 -7.16
C LEU A 81 -1.43 8.74 -6.79
N GLU A 82 -2.27 8.93 -7.79
CA GLU A 82 -3.71 8.81 -7.68
C GLU A 82 -4.21 7.93 -8.83
N HIS A 83 -5.10 6.98 -8.52
CA HIS A 83 -5.65 6.06 -9.51
C HIS A 83 -7.13 5.78 -9.23
N PRO A 84 -8.01 5.88 -10.24
CA PRO A 84 -9.40 5.44 -10.10
C PRO A 84 -9.47 3.97 -9.69
N ILE A 85 -10.43 3.63 -8.83
CA ILE A 85 -10.69 2.27 -8.42
C ILE A 85 -12.17 1.94 -8.57
N ASP A 86 -12.44 0.79 -9.20
CA ASP A 86 -13.79 0.29 -9.40
C ASP A 86 -14.21 -0.55 -8.19
N LEU A 87 -15.22 -0.08 -7.47
CA LEU A 87 -15.82 -0.74 -6.31
C LEU A 87 -17.28 -1.12 -6.55
N ALA A 88 -17.66 -1.30 -7.82
CA ALA A 88 -19.03 -1.71 -8.15
C ALA A 88 -19.29 -3.16 -7.74
N GLY A 89 -20.50 -3.43 -7.26
CA GLY A 89 -21.03 -4.80 -7.10
C GLY A 89 -20.47 -5.62 -5.93
N GLY A 90 -19.72 -5.02 -5.01
CA GLY A 90 -19.17 -5.75 -3.85
C GLY A 90 -20.15 -5.87 -2.68
N ALA A 91 -20.16 -7.01 -2.00
CA ALA A 91 -20.90 -7.25 -0.75
C ALA A 91 -20.13 -6.71 0.48
N GLY A 92 -19.41 -5.60 0.32
CA GLY A 92 -18.55 -4.99 1.32
C GLY A 92 -17.08 -5.04 0.94
N TRP A 93 -16.34 -4.10 1.44
CA TRP A 93 -14.94 -3.88 1.13
C TRP A 93 -14.10 -3.83 2.40
N LEU A 94 -12.84 -4.22 2.29
CA LEU A 94 -11.82 -4.00 3.32
C LEU A 94 -10.65 -3.21 2.73
N MET A 95 -9.98 -2.48 3.61
CA MET A 95 -8.68 -1.88 3.32
C MET A 95 -7.62 -2.74 4.00
N ARG A 96 -6.66 -3.22 3.20
CA ARG A 96 -5.51 -3.97 3.68
C ARG A 96 -4.23 -3.18 3.47
N CYS A 97 -3.43 -3.10 4.52
CA CYS A 97 -2.07 -2.59 4.45
C CYS A 97 -1.10 -3.67 4.87
N ASP A 98 -0.13 -3.94 4.04
CA ASP A 98 0.99 -4.83 4.37
C ASP A 98 2.32 -4.32 3.83
N ARG A 99 3.41 -4.80 4.44
CA ARG A 99 4.77 -4.66 3.92
C ARG A 99 5.23 -6.01 3.38
N VAL A 100 5.84 -5.95 2.21
CA VAL A 100 6.45 -7.12 1.56
C VAL A 100 7.95 -6.93 1.56
N ASP A 101 8.66 -7.86 2.18
CA ASP A 101 10.13 -7.89 2.24
C ASP A 101 10.65 -9.04 1.37
N PHE A 102 11.58 -8.73 0.49
CA PHE A 102 12.28 -9.68 -0.37
C PHE A 102 13.72 -9.84 0.10
N GLU A 103 14.19 -11.08 0.11
CA GLU A 103 15.61 -11.40 0.10
C GLU A 103 16.26 -10.90 -1.21
N PRO A 104 17.59 -10.70 -1.23
CA PRO A 104 18.29 -10.40 -2.48
C PRO A 104 17.96 -11.40 -3.58
N GLY A 105 17.57 -10.90 -4.77
CA GLY A 105 17.15 -11.73 -5.90
C GLY A 105 15.79 -12.43 -5.73
N GLY A 106 15.03 -12.08 -4.69
CA GLY A 106 13.71 -12.66 -4.43
C GLY A 106 12.72 -12.39 -5.57
N ILE A 107 11.89 -13.40 -5.87
CA ILE A 107 10.94 -13.34 -6.98
C ILE A 107 9.52 -13.57 -6.45
N ALA A 108 8.59 -12.73 -6.85
CA ALA A 108 7.16 -13.00 -6.79
C ALA A 108 6.73 -13.50 -8.19
N PRO A 109 6.51 -14.82 -8.37
CA PRO A 109 6.09 -15.38 -9.65
C PRO A 109 4.81 -14.72 -10.19
N PRO A 110 4.48 -14.89 -11.47
CA PRO A 110 3.29 -14.29 -12.06
C PRO A 110 2.03 -14.60 -11.27
N HIS A 111 1.39 -13.56 -10.76
CA HIS A 111 0.22 -13.68 -9.90
C HIS A 111 -0.72 -12.49 -10.10
N ARG A 112 -1.99 -12.68 -9.71
CA ARG A 112 -3.02 -11.65 -9.62
C ARG A 112 -3.39 -11.40 -8.16
N HIS A 113 -4.16 -10.35 -7.93
CA HIS A 113 -4.73 -10.05 -6.61
C HIS A 113 -6.25 -10.01 -6.66
N ARG A 114 -6.88 -10.28 -5.53
CA ARG A 114 -8.35 -10.17 -5.37
C ARG A 114 -8.84 -8.74 -5.15
N GLY A 115 -8.08 -7.75 -5.56
CA GLY A 115 -8.43 -6.34 -5.48
C GLY A 115 -7.30 -5.44 -5.92
N GLY A 116 -7.65 -4.20 -6.27
CA GLY A 116 -6.70 -3.19 -6.71
C GLY A 116 -6.02 -2.48 -5.54
N GLY A 117 -4.83 -1.94 -5.78
CA GLY A 117 -4.12 -1.19 -4.74
C GLY A 117 -2.89 -0.45 -5.23
N ILE A 118 -2.40 0.44 -4.39
CA ILE A 118 -1.16 1.19 -4.57
C ILE A 118 -0.03 0.51 -3.80
N ARG A 119 1.16 0.53 -4.39
CA ARG A 119 2.43 0.13 -3.78
C ARG A 119 3.38 1.31 -3.81
N CYS A 120 4.29 1.36 -2.85
CA CYS A 120 5.39 2.29 -2.84
C CYS A 120 6.66 1.62 -2.34
N LEU A 121 7.73 1.70 -3.13
CA LEU A 121 9.00 1.09 -2.75
C LEU A 121 9.63 1.87 -1.61
N LEU A 122 9.98 1.17 -0.52
CA LEU A 122 10.62 1.74 0.66
C LEU A 122 12.14 1.69 0.57
N ARG A 123 12.67 0.54 0.12
CA ARG A 123 14.12 0.31 -0.02
C ARG A 123 14.42 -0.71 -1.10
N GLY A 124 15.67 -0.74 -1.53
CA GLY A 124 16.15 -1.65 -2.56
C GLY A 124 15.82 -1.18 -3.98
N ARG A 125 15.55 -2.12 -4.85
CA ARG A 125 15.14 -1.92 -6.24
C ARG A 125 14.27 -3.08 -6.66
N LEU A 126 13.16 -2.80 -7.31
CA LEU A 126 12.22 -3.81 -7.77
C LEU A 126 11.98 -3.66 -9.27
N GLU A 127 12.07 -4.75 -9.99
CA GLU A 127 11.63 -4.84 -11.37
C GLU A 127 10.21 -5.40 -11.39
N VAL A 128 9.28 -4.71 -12.02
CA VAL A 128 7.86 -5.08 -12.07
C VAL A 128 7.44 -5.21 -13.52
N THR A 129 6.88 -6.36 -13.88
CA THR A 129 6.28 -6.63 -15.19
C THR A 129 4.80 -6.88 -15.02
N VAL A 130 3.96 -6.13 -15.73
CA VAL A 130 2.50 -6.28 -15.71
C VAL A 130 2.06 -6.88 -17.04
N ALA A 131 1.31 -7.97 -16.99
CA ALA A 131 0.88 -8.75 -18.17
C ALA A 131 2.09 -9.10 -19.05
N GLU A 132 2.01 -8.82 -20.33
CA GLU A 132 3.08 -9.03 -21.32
C GLU A 132 3.87 -7.73 -21.59
N GLY A 133 3.76 -6.74 -20.70
CA GLY A 133 4.45 -5.47 -20.84
C GLY A 133 5.96 -5.56 -20.60
N ALA A 134 6.68 -4.50 -20.94
CA ALA A 134 8.09 -4.38 -20.62
C ALA A 134 8.31 -4.25 -19.11
N PRO A 135 9.39 -4.84 -18.57
CA PRO A 135 9.78 -4.65 -17.18
C PRO A 135 10.02 -3.19 -16.84
N ARG A 136 9.51 -2.75 -15.71
CA ARG A 136 9.72 -1.40 -15.17
C ARG A 136 10.53 -1.46 -13.89
N THR A 137 11.65 -0.76 -13.84
CA THR A 137 12.42 -0.60 -12.60
C THR A 137 11.79 0.45 -11.70
N VAL A 138 11.55 0.08 -10.45
CA VAL A 138 11.05 0.98 -9.39
C VAL A 138 12.17 1.23 -8.38
N GLN A 139 12.36 2.49 -7.99
CA GLN A 139 13.32 2.98 -6.99
C GLN A 139 12.58 3.39 -5.71
N PRO A 140 13.25 3.54 -4.56
CA PRO A 140 12.64 4.04 -3.34
C PRO A 140 11.87 5.35 -3.54
N GLY A 141 10.67 5.43 -2.97
CA GLY A 141 9.71 6.50 -3.21
C GLY A 141 8.88 6.35 -4.49
N GLY A 142 9.25 5.44 -5.38
CA GLY A 142 8.48 5.13 -6.60
C GLY A 142 7.20 4.37 -6.23
N ALA A 143 6.07 4.87 -6.76
CA ALA A 143 4.76 4.28 -6.54
C ALA A 143 4.19 3.68 -7.84
N TRP A 144 3.35 2.65 -7.68
CA TRP A 144 2.61 2.05 -8.80
C TRP A 144 1.27 1.49 -8.33
N PHE A 145 0.35 1.38 -9.28
CA PHE A 145 -0.96 0.75 -9.07
C PHE A 145 -1.02 -0.60 -9.77
N GLU A 146 -1.65 -1.58 -9.13
CA GLU A 146 -2.05 -2.85 -9.72
C GLU A 146 -3.56 -3.01 -9.55
N SER A 147 -4.26 -3.29 -10.64
CA SER A 147 -5.72 -3.48 -10.63
C SER A 147 -6.15 -4.78 -9.94
N GLY A 148 -5.22 -5.72 -9.83
CA GLY A 148 -5.49 -7.10 -9.41
C GLY A 148 -5.95 -8.02 -10.54
N ARG A 149 -6.27 -7.48 -11.71
CA ARG A 149 -6.80 -8.25 -12.86
C ARG A 149 -5.68 -8.83 -13.73
N GLU A 150 -4.65 -8.04 -13.99
CA GLU A 150 -3.49 -8.45 -14.79
C GLU A 150 -2.49 -9.25 -13.95
N PRO A 151 -1.81 -10.24 -14.55
CA PRO A 151 -0.71 -10.92 -13.88
C PRO A 151 0.46 -9.96 -13.67
N VAL A 152 1.10 -10.06 -12.52
CA VAL A 152 2.28 -9.28 -12.17
C VAL A 152 3.41 -10.22 -11.78
N LEU A 153 4.59 -10.02 -12.38
CA LEU A 153 5.87 -10.58 -11.96
C LEU A 153 6.67 -9.48 -11.27
N ALA A 154 7.24 -9.77 -10.11
CA ALA A 154 8.14 -8.84 -9.44
C ALA A 154 9.46 -9.53 -9.06
N VAL A 155 10.58 -8.88 -9.40
CA VAL A 155 11.95 -9.38 -9.16
C VAL A 155 12.72 -8.34 -8.36
N ALA A 156 13.20 -8.74 -7.19
CA ALA A 156 14.02 -7.88 -6.34
C ALA A 156 15.48 -7.87 -6.81
N ALA A 157 16.18 -6.76 -6.56
CA ALA A 157 17.60 -6.65 -6.84
C ALA A 157 18.41 -7.78 -6.15
N ALA A 158 19.38 -8.32 -6.88
CA ALA A 158 20.21 -9.43 -6.38
C ALA A 158 21.23 -9.00 -5.32
N GLU A 159 21.57 -7.70 -5.27
CA GLU A 159 22.63 -7.16 -4.44
C GLU A 159 22.17 -6.65 -3.05
N ARG A 160 20.86 -6.57 -2.83
CA ARG A 160 20.31 -6.02 -1.57
C ARG A 160 18.87 -6.43 -1.32
N GLU A 161 18.48 -6.39 -0.06
CA GLU A 161 17.09 -6.53 0.34
C GLU A 161 16.21 -5.45 -0.29
N THR A 162 15.00 -5.83 -0.62
CA THR A 162 14.00 -4.93 -1.22
C THR A 162 12.70 -5.01 -0.43
N SER A 163 12.09 -3.86 -0.13
CA SER A 163 10.78 -3.85 0.51
C SER A 163 9.88 -2.75 -0.01
N PHE A 164 8.58 -3.03 -0.03
CA PHE A 164 7.55 -2.04 -0.35
C PHE A 164 6.37 -2.14 0.61
N ILE A 165 5.68 -1.03 0.79
CA ILE A 165 4.36 -0.95 1.42
C ILE A 165 3.28 -1.14 0.34
N ARG A 166 2.22 -1.86 0.66
CA ARG A 166 1.04 -2.02 -0.19
C ARG A 166 -0.22 -1.67 0.59
N VAL A 167 -1.07 -0.85 -0.02
CA VAL A 167 -2.44 -0.62 0.46
C VAL A 167 -3.40 -0.98 -0.67
N SER A 168 -4.34 -1.87 -0.38
CA SER A 168 -5.28 -2.40 -1.37
C SER A 168 -6.70 -2.41 -0.81
N ILE A 169 -7.67 -2.23 -1.73
CA ILE A 169 -9.09 -2.40 -1.44
C ILE A 169 -9.51 -3.76 -1.99
N GLN A 170 -10.08 -4.58 -1.13
CA GLN A 170 -10.36 -5.98 -1.40
C GLN A 170 -11.77 -6.34 -0.95
N PRO A 171 -12.39 -7.42 -1.49
CA PRO A 171 -13.67 -7.91 -0.99
C PRO A 171 -13.57 -8.26 0.49
N ALA A 172 -14.54 -7.83 1.30
CA ALA A 172 -14.56 -8.10 2.73
C ALA A 172 -14.55 -9.59 3.08
N SER A 173 -15.02 -10.43 2.16
CA SER A 173 -15.06 -11.90 2.31
C SER A 173 -13.68 -12.57 2.41
N ILE A 174 -12.60 -11.87 2.03
CA ILE A 174 -11.24 -12.44 2.12
C ILE A 174 -10.43 -11.92 3.32
N ARG A 175 -11.09 -11.32 4.30
CA ARG A 175 -10.42 -10.90 5.55
C ARG A 175 -9.66 -12.07 6.17
N GLY A 176 -8.41 -11.84 6.55
CA GLY A 176 -7.52 -12.87 7.11
C GLY A 176 -6.99 -13.89 6.10
N GLN A 177 -7.38 -13.82 4.83
CA GLN A 177 -6.96 -14.77 3.79
C GLN A 177 -5.98 -14.11 2.82
N SER A 178 -5.23 -14.93 2.05
CA SER A 178 -4.37 -14.45 0.98
C SER A 178 -5.19 -13.84 -0.16
N SER A 179 -4.74 -12.68 -0.67
CA SER A 179 -5.29 -12.08 -1.88
C SER A 179 -4.65 -12.61 -3.17
N ILE A 180 -3.56 -13.38 -3.05
CA ILE A 180 -2.75 -13.81 -4.19
C ILE A 180 -3.43 -14.97 -4.91
N LEU A 181 -3.46 -14.88 -6.24
CA LEU A 181 -3.90 -15.90 -7.17
C LEU A 181 -2.75 -16.14 -8.17
N TYR A 182 -1.98 -17.21 -8.00
CA TYR A 182 -0.90 -17.53 -8.91
C TYR A 182 -1.41 -17.90 -10.30
N VAL A 183 -0.68 -17.50 -11.34
CA VAL A 183 -0.99 -17.90 -12.72
C VAL A 183 -0.72 -19.37 -12.91
N ASP A 184 0.44 -19.85 -12.42
CA ASP A 184 0.74 -21.29 -12.30
C ASP A 184 0.43 -21.74 -10.85
N PRO A 185 -0.54 -22.64 -10.64
CA PRO A 185 -0.83 -23.18 -9.31
C PRO A 185 0.36 -23.81 -8.60
N ALA A 186 1.35 -24.32 -9.33
CA ALA A 186 2.57 -24.89 -8.76
C ALA A 186 3.41 -23.86 -7.98
N ASP A 187 3.27 -22.57 -8.29
CA ASP A 187 3.98 -21.50 -7.58
C ASP A 187 3.47 -21.28 -6.16
N ALA A 188 2.26 -21.75 -5.83
CA ALA A 188 1.72 -21.68 -4.48
C ALA A 188 2.50 -22.53 -3.46
N GLY A 189 3.09 -23.64 -3.92
CA GLY A 189 3.88 -24.56 -3.08
C GLY A 189 5.38 -24.27 -3.04
N ARG A 190 5.88 -23.35 -3.87
CA ARG A 190 7.30 -23.01 -3.90
C ARG A 190 7.68 -22.14 -2.70
N GLY A 191 8.91 -22.36 -2.20
CA GLY A 191 9.48 -21.53 -1.14
C GLY A 191 9.36 -20.02 -1.50
N ARG A 192 8.86 -19.23 -0.58
CA ARG A 192 8.63 -17.80 -0.82
C ARG A 192 9.84 -17.03 -0.31
N PRO A 193 10.69 -16.48 -1.17
CA PRO A 193 11.86 -15.70 -0.75
C PRO A 193 11.46 -14.30 -0.27
N ARG A 194 10.34 -14.18 0.44
CA ARG A 194 9.78 -12.93 0.93
C ARG A 194 8.94 -13.13 2.19
N ARG A 195 8.87 -12.09 2.99
CA ARG A 195 8.02 -12.02 4.17
C ARG A 195 6.90 -11.01 3.94
N TYR A 196 5.71 -11.32 4.46
CA TYR A 196 4.59 -10.40 4.57
C TYR A 196 4.35 -10.00 6.01
N THR A 197 4.24 -8.70 6.26
CA THR A 197 3.79 -8.16 7.55
C THR A 197 2.50 -7.41 7.31
N VAL A 198 1.38 -7.96 7.80
CA VAL A 198 0.06 -7.32 7.67
C VAL A 198 -0.13 -6.38 8.86
N TYR A 199 -0.42 -5.12 8.57
CA TYR A 199 -0.66 -4.07 9.57
C TYR A 199 -2.15 -3.76 9.72
N VAL A 200 -2.87 -3.76 8.60
CA VAL A 200 -4.31 -3.47 8.55
C VAL A 200 -4.99 -4.52 7.69
N ASP A 201 -6.13 -5.02 8.12
CA ASP A 201 -7.02 -5.89 7.35
C ASP A 201 -8.46 -5.68 7.83
N GLU A 202 -9.00 -4.46 7.61
CA GLU A 202 -10.22 -4.02 8.26
C GLU A 202 -11.30 -3.63 7.26
N PRO A 203 -12.57 -3.98 7.54
CA PRO A 203 -13.72 -3.51 6.77
C PRO A 203 -13.79 -2.00 6.73
N ILE A 204 -14.22 -1.46 5.59
CA ILE A 204 -14.45 -0.03 5.38
C ILE A 204 -15.90 0.24 4.99
N ALA A 205 -16.42 1.38 5.44
CA ALA A 205 -17.67 1.96 4.94
C ALA A 205 -17.37 2.90 3.77
N LEU A 206 -18.20 2.84 2.70
CA LEU A 206 -18.10 3.66 1.50
C LEU A 206 -19.18 4.76 1.45
#